data_c9cda7407134242b0c15e698905f803f
#
_entry.id   c9cda7407134242b0c15e698905f803f
#
_cell.length_a   1.000
_cell.length_b   1.000
_cell.length_c   1.000
_cell.angle_alpha   90.00
_cell.angle_beta   90.00
_cell.angle_gamma   90.00
#
_symmetry.space_group_name_H-M   'P 1'
#
loop_
_entity.id
_entity.type
_entity.pdbx_description
1 polymer ?
#
loop_
_entity_poly.entity_id
_entity_poly.type
_entity_poly.pdbx_seq_one_letter_code
_entity_poly.pdbx_strand_id
1 'polypeptide(L)'
;MAGNTSLRKADKAKNDEFYTQLADIELELKHYRKHFAGKTIFCNCDDPYESNFFKYFAMNFNFLGLKKLIATCYKGSPVVGEQFEQLSIFDILPSEENTPKRFPYKIEITEVIDTNGDGAVDLTDVEYLLRNKNNVLSLLDGDGDFRSPECVEILKQADIVVTNPPFSLFREYVAQLFEYEKKFIIIGNQNAITYKEIFPLLKDNKMWLGFGFKGGAAHFINKHYVDYATAGDHRAGMIRVSGVVWFTNLDIKKRHEELELYKKYNPEEYPRYDNYNAINVNKTADIPKDYYEEMGVPITFLDKYNPDQFEIIDGIGRYSILDNENTKKAGKYLSMIDGKAKFFRIVIKRRK
;
A
#
# COMPACT_ATOMS: atom_id res chain seq x y z
N MET A 1 23.46 8.64 -4.65
CA MET A 1 22.29 7.78 -4.39
C MET A 1 21.85 7.20 -5.72
N ALA A 2 22.07 5.91 -5.93
CA ALA A 2 21.48 5.22 -7.06
C ALA A 2 19.98 5.14 -6.82
N GLY A 3 19.23 6.06 -7.42
CA GLY A 3 17.78 5.94 -7.46
C GLY A 3 17.44 4.64 -8.15
N ASN A 4 16.43 3.96 -7.67
CA ASN A 4 15.98 2.66 -8.16
C ASN A 4 15.59 2.76 -9.64
N THR A 5 16.60 2.71 -10.51
CA THR A 5 16.49 2.93 -11.97
C THR A 5 15.54 1.94 -12.62
N SER A 6 15.35 0.80 -11.99
CA SER A 6 14.51 -0.25 -12.52
C SER A 6 13.04 -0.04 -12.17
N LEU A 7 12.69 0.50 -10.98
CA LEU A 7 11.31 0.96 -10.71
C LEU A 7 10.90 2.04 -11.69
N ARG A 8 11.81 2.98 -12.01
CA ARG A 8 11.56 4.01 -13.03
C ARG A 8 11.44 3.45 -14.45
N LYS A 9 12.09 2.33 -14.75
CA LYS A 9 11.91 1.61 -16.03
C LYS A 9 10.58 0.85 -16.06
N ALA A 10 10.18 0.24 -14.93
CA ALA A 10 8.89 -0.41 -14.78
C ALA A 10 7.74 0.59 -14.91
N ASP A 11 7.82 1.75 -14.24
CA ASP A 11 6.88 2.87 -14.39
C ASP A 11 6.72 3.29 -15.85
N LYS A 12 7.84 3.47 -16.56
CA LYS A 12 7.83 3.88 -17.98
C LYS A 12 7.24 2.82 -18.91
N ALA A 13 7.41 1.54 -18.56
CA ALA A 13 6.90 0.43 -19.35
C ALA A 13 5.46 0.04 -18.98
N LYS A 14 4.85 0.69 -17.95
CA LYS A 14 3.57 0.29 -17.34
C LYS A 14 3.55 -1.17 -16.84
N ASN A 15 4.71 -1.68 -16.43
CA ASN A 15 4.92 -3.05 -15.93
C ASN A 15 5.26 -3.01 -14.44
N ASP A 16 4.60 -2.13 -13.68
CA ASP A 16 4.81 -1.90 -12.25
C ASP A 16 3.85 -2.71 -11.35
N GLU A 17 3.20 -3.72 -11.91
CA GLU A 17 2.40 -4.69 -11.17
C GLU A 17 3.32 -5.71 -10.49
N PHE A 18 3.24 -5.77 -9.17
CA PHE A 18 4.07 -6.63 -8.33
C PHE A 18 3.18 -7.50 -7.44
N TYR A 19 3.25 -8.83 -7.60
CA TYR A 19 2.45 -9.76 -6.80
C TYR A 19 3.04 -9.94 -5.40
N THR A 20 2.29 -9.45 -4.40
CA THR A 20 2.65 -9.54 -2.98
C THR A 20 2.59 -10.97 -2.49
N GLN A 21 3.54 -11.38 -1.64
CA GLN A 21 3.56 -12.74 -1.10
C GLN A 21 2.44 -12.95 -0.07
N LEU A 22 1.80 -14.12 -0.10
CA LEU A 22 0.73 -14.48 0.81
C LEU A 22 1.18 -14.36 2.28
N ALA A 23 2.37 -14.80 2.61
CA ALA A 23 2.92 -14.70 3.96
C ALA A 23 3.05 -13.26 4.47
N ASP A 24 3.42 -12.31 3.59
CA ASP A 24 3.50 -10.89 3.95
C ASP A 24 2.10 -10.29 4.17
N ILE A 25 1.13 -10.72 3.36
CA ILE A 25 -0.29 -10.35 3.51
C ILE A 25 -0.85 -10.87 4.83
N GLU A 26 -0.63 -12.13 5.16
CA GLU A 26 -1.07 -12.74 6.42
C GLU A 26 -0.48 -12.05 7.64
N LEU A 27 0.82 -11.73 7.60
CA LEU A 27 1.53 -11.02 8.67
C LEU A 27 0.95 -9.64 8.93
N GLU A 28 0.53 -8.93 7.90
CA GLU A 28 -0.11 -7.61 8.04
C GLU A 28 -1.58 -7.75 8.43
N LEU A 29 -2.38 -8.49 7.65
CA LEU A 29 -3.84 -8.50 7.78
C LEU A 29 -4.36 -9.13 9.09
N LYS A 30 -3.56 -9.98 9.77
CA LYS A 30 -3.93 -10.52 11.09
C LYS A 30 -4.25 -9.42 12.12
N HIS A 31 -3.68 -8.23 11.95
CA HIS A 31 -3.88 -7.10 12.86
C HIS A 31 -5.20 -6.36 12.62
N TYR A 32 -5.88 -6.64 11.50
CA TYR A 32 -7.11 -5.97 11.07
C TYR A 32 -8.36 -6.85 11.16
N ARG A 33 -8.26 -8.08 11.64
CA ARG A 33 -9.35 -9.07 11.63
C ARG A 33 -10.68 -8.54 12.18
N LYS A 34 -10.62 -7.75 13.26
CA LYS A 34 -11.82 -7.12 13.87
C LYS A 34 -12.60 -6.20 12.93
N HIS A 35 -11.96 -5.69 11.87
CA HIS A 35 -12.57 -4.78 10.93
C HIS A 35 -13.30 -5.48 9.78
N PHE A 36 -13.08 -6.79 9.56
CA PHE A 36 -13.58 -7.48 8.39
C PHE A 36 -14.97 -8.11 8.56
N ALA A 37 -15.37 -8.44 9.78
CA ALA A 37 -16.65 -9.12 10.05
C ALA A 37 -17.86 -8.35 9.53
N GLY A 38 -18.68 -9.00 8.72
CA GLY A 38 -19.87 -8.44 8.07
C GLY A 38 -19.58 -7.42 6.97
N LYS A 39 -18.34 -7.34 6.47
CA LYS A 39 -17.91 -6.34 5.50
C LYS A 39 -17.78 -6.88 4.08
N THR A 40 -17.97 -6.00 3.12
CA THR A 40 -17.65 -6.23 1.71
C THR A 40 -16.23 -5.78 1.47
N ILE A 41 -15.35 -6.73 1.10
CA ILE A 41 -13.94 -6.49 0.76
C ILE A 41 -13.80 -6.38 -0.75
N PHE A 42 -13.01 -5.41 -1.20
CA PHE A 42 -12.70 -5.21 -2.61
C PHE A 42 -11.20 -5.29 -2.85
N CYS A 43 -10.79 -6.27 -3.66
CA CYS A 43 -9.43 -6.45 -4.16
C CYS A 43 -9.41 -6.08 -5.64
N ASN A 44 -8.95 -4.88 -5.97
CA ASN A 44 -8.77 -4.45 -7.35
C ASN A 44 -7.27 -4.31 -7.66
N CYS A 45 -6.93 -4.03 -8.91
CA CYS A 45 -5.58 -3.84 -9.44
C CYS A 45 -4.76 -5.10 -9.69
N ASP A 46 -5.07 -6.24 -9.08
CA ASP A 46 -4.41 -7.52 -9.32
C ASP A 46 -5.36 -8.49 -10.02
N ASP A 47 -4.84 -9.35 -10.89
CA ASP A 47 -5.63 -10.46 -11.43
C ASP A 47 -6.05 -11.42 -10.30
N PRO A 48 -7.35 -11.69 -10.08
CA PRO A 48 -7.82 -12.53 -8.98
C PRO A 48 -7.22 -13.93 -8.92
N TYR A 49 -6.88 -14.54 -10.06
CA TYR A 49 -6.26 -15.87 -10.09
C TYR A 49 -4.81 -15.85 -9.59
N GLU A 50 -4.11 -14.74 -9.79
CA GLU A 50 -2.72 -14.57 -9.35
C GLU A 50 -2.64 -13.84 -8.00
N SER A 51 -3.62 -12.98 -7.70
CA SER A 51 -3.63 -12.12 -6.51
C SER A 51 -3.67 -12.91 -5.21
N ASN A 52 -2.61 -12.80 -4.42
CA ASN A 52 -2.60 -13.36 -3.08
C ASN A 52 -3.52 -12.61 -2.10
N PHE A 53 -3.94 -11.38 -2.40
CA PHE A 53 -4.99 -10.69 -1.64
C PHE A 53 -6.32 -11.39 -1.80
N PHE A 54 -6.70 -11.66 -3.04
CA PHE A 54 -7.94 -12.40 -3.31
C PHE A 54 -7.91 -13.79 -2.66
N LYS A 55 -6.81 -14.55 -2.86
CA LYS A 55 -6.63 -15.88 -2.26
C LYS A 55 -6.73 -15.84 -0.74
N TYR A 56 -6.08 -14.88 -0.09
CA TYR A 56 -6.17 -14.70 1.37
C TYR A 56 -7.61 -14.53 1.85
N PHE A 57 -8.36 -13.60 1.25
CA PHE A 57 -9.74 -13.35 1.66
C PHE A 57 -10.69 -14.49 1.30
N ALA A 58 -10.50 -15.15 0.17
CA ALA A 58 -11.30 -16.29 -0.23
C ALA A 58 -11.12 -17.48 0.73
N MET A 59 -9.88 -17.89 1.02
CA MET A 59 -9.59 -18.97 2.00
C MET A 59 -10.06 -18.63 3.41
N ASN A 60 -10.01 -17.37 3.81
CA ASN A 60 -10.40 -16.93 5.15
C ASN A 60 -11.83 -16.36 5.19
N PHE A 61 -12.64 -16.51 4.14
CA PHE A 61 -13.96 -15.89 4.00
C PHE A 61 -14.85 -16.14 5.21
N ASN A 62 -15.05 -17.40 5.55
CA ASN A 62 -15.89 -17.83 6.67
C ASN A 62 -15.27 -17.47 8.02
N PHE A 63 -13.97 -17.67 8.19
CA PHE A 63 -13.25 -17.35 9.42
C PHE A 63 -13.29 -15.85 9.76
N LEU A 64 -13.17 -14.99 8.77
CA LEU A 64 -13.26 -13.54 8.92
C LEU A 64 -14.70 -13.02 9.01
N GLY A 65 -15.68 -13.88 8.70
CA GLY A 65 -17.10 -13.54 8.68
C GLY A 65 -17.43 -12.48 7.64
N LEU A 66 -16.84 -12.57 6.44
CA LEU A 66 -17.06 -11.60 5.38
C LEU A 66 -18.51 -11.64 4.89
N LYS A 67 -19.05 -10.48 4.54
CA LYS A 67 -20.34 -10.39 3.84
C LYS A 67 -20.18 -10.70 2.35
N LYS A 68 -19.15 -10.15 1.73
CA LYS A 68 -18.85 -10.31 0.30
C LYS A 68 -17.37 -10.06 0.03
N LEU A 69 -16.83 -10.78 -0.92
CA LEU A 69 -15.51 -10.51 -1.51
C LEU A 69 -15.70 -10.19 -3.00
N ILE A 70 -15.17 -9.04 -3.43
CA ILE A 70 -15.18 -8.61 -4.83
C ILE A 70 -13.75 -8.46 -5.29
N ALA A 71 -13.45 -8.90 -6.50
CA ALA A 71 -12.17 -8.64 -7.15
C ALA A 71 -12.37 -8.27 -8.63
N THR A 72 -11.52 -7.39 -9.14
CA THR A 72 -11.52 -6.98 -10.55
C THR A 72 -10.11 -6.97 -11.09
N CYS A 73 -9.93 -7.28 -12.38
CA CYS A 73 -8.66 -7.15 -13.06
C CYS A 73 -8.71 -6.10 -14.16
N TYR A 74 -7.54 -5.51 -14.45
CA TYR A 74 -7.33 -4.58 -15.55
C TYR A 74 -6.98 -5.34 -16.84
N LYS A 75 -7.51 -4.91 -17.99
CA LYS A 75 -7.26 -5.53 -19.29
C LYS A 75 -5.79 -5.60 -19.69
N GLY A 76 -4.98 -4.68 -19.20
CA GLY A 76 -3.54 -4.61 -19.45
C GLY A 76 -2.70 -5.50 -18.55
N SER A 77 -3.31 -6.20 -17.57
CA SER A 77 -2.56 -7.12 -16.71
C SER A 77 -1.87 -8.19 -17.53
N PRO A 78 -0.56 -8.41 -17.36
CA PRO A 78 0.20 -9.38 -18.15
C PRO A 78 -0.27 -10.83 -17.96
N VAL A 79 -1.07 -11.09 -16.95
CA VAL A 79 -1.56 -12.42 -16.56
C VAL A 79 -2.94 -12.73 -17.13
N VAL A 80 -3.68 -11.70 -17.51
CA VAL A 80 -5.00 -11.87 -18.14
C VAL A 80 -4.83 -12.59 -19.48
N GLY A 81 -5.18 -13.86 -19.55
CA GLY A 81 -5.22 -14.64 -20.79
C GLY A 81 -4.55 -16.00 -20.79
N GLU A 82 -3.56 -16.29 -19.91
CA GLU A 82 -2.89 -17.59 -19.92
C GLU A 82 -3.72 -18.74 -19.33
N GLN A 83 -4.69 -18.46 -18.46
CA GLN A 83 -5.50 -19.50 -17.81
C GLN A 83 -6.94 -19.61 -18.35
N PHE A 84 -7.41 -18.63 -19.10
CA PHE A 84 -8.76 -18.67 -19.67
C PHE A 84 -8.94 -19.67 -20.80
N GLU A 85 -7.88 -20.18 -21.42
CA GLU A 85 -7.96 -21.25 -22.42
C GLU A 85 -8.53 -22.58 -21.85
N GLN A 86 -8.54 -22.74 -20.51
CA GLN A 86 -9.10 -23.94 -19.85
C GLN A 86 -10.52 -23.75 -19.32
N LEU A 87 -11.06 -22.54 -19.31
CA LEU A 87 -12.42 -22.28 -18.87
C LEU A 87 -13.32 -22.11 -20.11
N SER A 88 -14.21 -23.06 -20.31
CA SER A 88 -15.20 -23.14 -21.42
C SER A 88 -16.19 -21.95 -21.53
N ILE A 89 -15.89 -20.80 -20.94
CA ILE A 89 -16.62 -19.55 -21.14
C ILE A 89 -16.46 -19.04 -22.58
N PHE A 90 -15.40 -19.46 -23.29
CA PHE A 90 -15.12 -19.06 -24.66
C PHE A 90 -15.91 -19.81 -25.73
N ASP A 91 -16.60 -20.87 -25.39
CA ASP A 91 -17.53 -21.54 -26.32
C ASP A 91 -18.76 -20.68 -26.69
N ILE A 92 -18.89 -19.49 -26.08
CA ILE A 92 -20.03 -18.57 -26.31
C ILE A 92 -19.67 -17.42 -27.26
N LEU A 93 -18.41 -17.21 -27.59
CA LEU A 93 -18.00 -16.11 -28.50
C LEU A 93 -17.41 -16.64 -29.80
N PRO A 94 -17.87 -16.13 -30.99
CA PRO A 94 -17.34 -16.55 -32.28
C PRO A 94 -15.84 -16.19 -32.38
N SER A 95 -15.01 -17.17 -32.61
CA SER A 95 -13.58 -17.03 -32.82
C SER A 95 -13.29 -16.55 -34.26
N GLU A 96 -13.01 -15.27 -34.40
CA GLU A 96 -12.23 -14.78 -35.55
C GLU A 96 -10.99 -14.07 -35.00
N GLU A 97 -9.80 -14.60 -35.39
CA GLU A 97 -8.44 -14.17 -35.13
C GLU A 97 -7.69 -14.75 -33.91
N ASN A 98 -6.56 -15.37 -34.21
CA ASN A 98 -5.61 -16.11 -33.36
C ASN A 98 -4.80 -15.26 -32.34
N THR A 99 -5.40 -14.27 -31.69
CA THR A 99 -4.82 -13.60 -30.53
C THR A 99 -5.79 -13.76 -29.36
N PRO A 100 -5.35 -14.28 -28.18
CA PRO A 100 -6.24 -14.40 -27.02
C PRO A 100 -6.73 -12.99 -26.65
N LYS A 101 -8.01 -12.73 -26.90
CA LYS A 101 -8.65 -11.48 -26.49
C LYS A 101 -8.69 -11.45 -24.96
N ARG A 102 -7.93 -10.54 -24.36
CA ARG A 102 -7.89 -10.33 -22.90
C ARG A 102 -9.08 -9.46 -22.51
N PHE A 103 -10.03 -10.04 -21.79
CA PHE A 103 -11.20 -9.33 -21.27
C PHE A 103 -11.04 -9.07 -19.79
N PRO A 104 -11.25 -7.85 -19.30
CA PRO A 104 -11.31 -7.60 -17.87
C PRO A 104 -12.59 -8.24 -17.30
N TYR A 105 -12.49 -8.70 -16.07
CA TYR A 105 -13.58 -9.42 -15.43
C TYR A 105 -13.67 -9.05 -13.95
N LYS A 106 -14.82 -9.38 -13.37
CA LYS A 106 -15.13 -9.23 -11.95
C LYS A 106 -15.46 -10.61 -11.38
N ILE A 107 -14.97 -10.86 -10.17
CA ILE A 107 -15.35 -11.99 -9.34
C ILE A 107 -16.09 -11.48 -8.11
N GLU A 108 -17.24 -12.07 -7.79
CA GLU A 108 -17.99 -11.81 -6.57
C GLU A 108 -18.23 -13.11 -5.81
N ILE A 109 -17.80 -13.17 -4.54
CA ILE A 109 -17.98 -14.31 -3.65
C ILE A 109 -18.84 -13.86 -2.47
N THR A 110 -19.91 -14.60 -2.20
CA THR A 110 -20.80 -14.41 -1.03
C THR A 110 -20.79 -15.62 -0.10
N GLU A 111 -20.19 -16.72 -0.54
CA GLU A 111 -20.09 -17.98 0.21
C GLU A 111 -18.90 -18.78 -0.30
N VAL A 112 -18.17 -19.41 0.58
CA VAL A 112 -17.14 -20.41 0.24
C VAL A 112 -17.43 -21.67 1.00
N ILE A 113 -17.60 -22.78 0.28
CA ILE A 113 -17.97 -24.10 0.81
C ILE A 113 -16.71 -24.97 0.77
N ASP A 114 -16.48 -25.74 1.84
CA ASP A 114 -15.56 -26.87 1.84
C ASP A 114 -16.10 -27.93 0.86
N THR A 115 -15.51 -28.04 -0.31
CA THR A 115 -16.00 -28.87 -1.42
C THR A 115 -15.48 -30.29 -1.37
N ASN A 116 -14.32 -30.49 -0.73
CA ASN A 116 -13.69 -31.80 -0.59
C ASN A 116 -14.05 -32.50 0.73
N GLY A 117 -14.66 -31.75 1.70
CA GLY A 117 -15.15 -32.29 2.97
C GLY A 117 -14.05 -32.59 3.98
N ASP A 118 -12.86 -31.96 3.85
CA ASP A 118 -11.74 -32.18 4.75
C ASP A 118 -11.80 -31.36 6.05
N GLY A 119 -12.78 -30.46 6.16
CA GLY A 119 -13.04 -29.62 7.33
C GLY A 119 -12.34 -28.29 7.31
N ALA A 120 -11.64 -27.94 6.23
CA ALA A 120 -10.97 -26.66 6.02
C ALA A 120 -11.45 -26.02 4.70
N VAL A 121 -11.25 -24.73 4.57
CA VAL A 121 -11.35 -24.02 3.28
C VAL A 121 -9.95 -23.68 2.83
N ASP A 122 -9.51 -24.25 1.73
CA ASP A 122 -8.19 -24.02 1.18
C ASP A 122 -8.22 -23.53 -0.29
N LEU A 123 -7.05 -23.47 -0.94
CA LEU A 123 -6.94 -23.05 -2.34
C LEU A 123 -7.71 -23.99 -3.29
N THR A 124 -7.83 -25.27 -2.99
CA THR A 124 -8.53 -26.24 -3.83
C THR A 124 -10.03 -25.92 -3.88
N ASP A 125 -10.61 -25.53 -2.75
CA ASP A 125 -12.01 -25.10 -2.66
C ASP A 125 -12.27 -23.82 -3.43
N VAL A 126 -11.34 -22.87 -3.31
CA VAL A 126 -11.41 -21.60 -4.04
C VAL A 126 -11.28 -21.85 -5.54
N GLU A 127 -10.35 -22.69 -5.99
CA GLU A 127 -10.22 -23.07 -7.40
C GLU A 127 -11.47 -23.79 -7.92
N TYR A 128 -12.04 -24.70 -7.12
CA TYR A 128 -13.28 -25.36 -7.46
C TYR A 128 -14.45 -24.36 -7.60
N LEU A 129 -14.56 -23.42 -6.65
CA LEU A 129 -15.56 -22.37 -6.68
C LEU A 129 -15.47 -21.54 -7.96
N LEU A 130 -14.24 -21.14 -8.34
CA LEU A 130 -13.99 -20.35 -9.53
C LEU A 130 -14.32 -21.11 -10.83
N ARG A 131 -14.04 -22.41 -10.87
CA ARG A 131 -14.26 -23.24 -12.07
C ARG A 131 -15.74 -23.65 -12.26
N ASN A 132 -16.51 -23.83 -11.19
CA ASN A 132 -17.79 -24.53 -11.26
C ASN A 132 -19.03 -23.64 -11.01
N LYS A 133 -18.87 -22.35 -10.76
CA LYS A 133 -20.01 -21.44 -10.50
C LYS A 133 -20.07 -20.29 -11.49
N ASN A 134 -20.93 -20.44 -12.50
CA ASN A 134 -21.21 -19.41 -13.51
C ASN A 134 -21.70 -18.07 -12.93
N ASN A 135 -22.07 -18.01 -11.65
CA ASN A 135 -22.59 -16.81 -10.99
C ASN A 135 -21.53 -16.00 -10.26
N VAL A 136 -20.29 -16.47 -10.22
CA VAL A 136 -19.18 -15.83 -9.47
C VAL A 136 -18.39 -14.88 -10.37
N LEU A 137 -18.30 -15.20 -11.65
CA LEU A 137 -17.51 -14.45 -12.63
C LEU A 137 -18.39 -13.75 -13.65
N SER A 138 -18.14 -12.46 -13.89
CA SER A 138 -18.76 -11.66 -14.95
C SER A 138 -17.74 -10.81 -15.67
N LEU A 139 -17.92 -10.60 -16.97
CA LEU A 139 -17.10 -9.69 -17.74
C LEU A 139 -17.41 -8.25 -17.35
N LEU A 140 -16.39 -7.39 -17.41
CA LEU A 140 -16.54 -5.94 -17.32
C LEU A 140 -16.76 -5.37 -18.72
N ASP A 141 -17.62 -4.36 -18.84
CA ASP A 141 -17.86 -3.67 -20.11
C ASP A 141 -16.70 -2.76 -20.50
N GLY A 142 -15.96 -2.24 -19.51
CA GLY A 142 -14.82 -1.35 -19.67
C GLY A 142 -13.48 -2.09 -19.82
N ASP A 143 -12.41 -1.41 -19.43
CA ASP A 143 -11.04 -1.95 -19.44
C ASP A 143 -10.58 -2.48 -18.06
N GLY A 144 -11.43 -2.36 -17.04
CA GLY A 144 -11.09 -2.73 -15.66
C GLY A 144 -10.18 -1.73 -14.94
N ASP A 145 -9.90 -0.56 -15.54
CA ASP A 145 -9.19 0.51 -14.84
C ASP A 145 -9.99 0.96 -13.62
N PHE A 146 -9.32 1.13 -12.48
CA PHE A 146 -9.98 1.51 -11.23
C PHE A 146 -10.73 2.84 -11.31
N ARG A 147 -10.40 3.69 -12.29
CA ARG A 147 -11.04 4.97 -12.58
C ARG A 147 -12.27 4.85 -13.48
N SER A 148 -12.48 3.71 -14.11
CA SER A 148 -13.63 3.52 -14.99
C SER A 148 -14.94 3.65 -14.21
N PRO A 149 -16.02 4.16 -14.85
CA PRO A 149 -17.32 4.30 -14.18
C PRO A 149 -17.81 2.99 -13.54
N GLU A 150 -17.60 1.87 -14.22
CA GLU A 150 -17.98 0.55 -13.74
C GLU A 150 -17.21 0.14 -12.48
N CYS A 151 -15.88 0.30 -12.47
CA CYS A 151 -15.06 0.01 -11.30
C CYS A 151 -15.37 0.96 -10.12
N VAL A 152 -15.75 2.20 -10.41
CA VAL A 152 -16.22 3.15 -9.40
C VAL A 152 -17.56 2.69 -8.77
N GLU A 153 -18.51 2.18 -9.58
CA GLU A 153 -19.76 1.63 -9.03
C GLU A 153 -19.53 0.39 -8.17
N ILE A 154 -18.53 -0.43 -8.52
CA ILE A 154 -18.09 -1.55 -7.67
C ILE A 154 -17.44 -1.03 -6.39
N LEU A 155 -16.56 -0.03 -6.50
CA LEU A 155 -15.92 0.61 -5.35
C LEU A 155 -16.94 1.15 -4.35
N LYS A 156 -18.03 1.77 -4.82
CA LYS A 156 -19.10 2.30 -3.96
C LYS A 156 -19.74 1.21 -3.08
N GLN A 157 -19.83 -0.03 -3.56
CA GLN A 157 -20.39 -1.16 -2.83
C GLN A 157 -19.44 -1.72 -1.75
N ALA A 158 -18.15 -1.45 -1.86
CA ALA A 158 -17.15 -1.95 -0.93
C ALA A 158 -17.14 -1.16 0.38
N ASP A 159 -16.94 -1.87 1.49
CA ASP A 159 -16.65 -1.27 2.79
C ASP A 159 -15.15 -1.01 2.94
N ILE A 160 -14.32 -1.98 2.53
CA ILE A 160 -12.86 -1.95 2.70
C ILE A 160 -12.19 -2.36 1.39
N VAL A 161 -11.21 -1.58 0.96
CA VAL A 161 -10.35 -1.89 -0.19
C VAL A 161 -9.01 -2.42 0.29
N VAL A 162 -8.60 -3.59 -0.22
CA VAL A 162 -7.32 -4.21 0.14
C VAL A 162 -6.60 -4.66 -1.12
N THR A 163 -5.49 -4.01 -1.46
CA THR A 163 -4.79 -4.26 -2.73
C THR A 163 -3.37 -3.70 -2.76
N ASN A 164 -2.64 -4.03 -3.82
CA ASN A 164 -1.38 -3.41 -4.20
C ASN A 164 -1.60 -2.58 -5.47
N PRO A 165 -1.93 -1.27 -5.36
CA PRO A 165 -2.15 -0.44 -6.54
C PRO A 165 -0.85 -0.15 -7.29
N PRO A 166 -0.90 0.16 -8.59
CA PRO A 166 0.27 0.60 -9.35
C PRO A 166 0.93 1.81 -8.68
N PHE A 167 2.24 1.73 -8.41
CA PHE A 167 2.95 2.79 -7.68
C PHE A 167 2.98 4.12 -8.44
N SER A 168 2.95 4.07 -9.76
CA SER A 168 2.83 5.25 -10.63
C SER A 168 1.54 6.02 -10.44
N LEU A 169 0.44 5.33 -10.11
CA LEU A 169 -0.91 5.89 -9.94
C LEU A 169 -1.30 6.07 -8.46
N PHE A 170 -0.38 5.85 -7.52
CA PHE A 170 -0.67 5.82 -6.09
C PHE A 170 -1.40 7.08 -5.58
N ARG A 171 -1.02 8.28 -6.07
CA ARG A 171 -1.67 9.54 -5.67
C ARG A 171 -3.13 9.62 -6.09
N GLU A 172 -3.39 9.26 -7.34
CA GLU A 172 -4.75 9.23 -7.91
C GLU A 172 -5.60 8.17 -7.19
N TYR A 173 -5.01 7.01 -6.92
CA TYR A 173 -5.67 5.93 -6.23
C TYR A 173 -6.08 6.31 -4.80
N VAL A 174 -5.19 6.89 -4.02
CA VAL A 174 -5.48 7.38 -2.67
C VAL A 174 -6.54 8.49 -2.70
N ALA A 175 -6.45 9.43 -3.66
CA ALA A 175 -7.45 10.49 -3.82
C ALA A 175 -8.86 9.92 -4.04
N GLN A 176 -8.99 8.89 -4.89
CA GLN A 176 -10.26 8.20 -5.14
C GLN A 176 -10.80 7.51 -3.87
N LEU A 177 -9.94 6.82 -3.10
CA LEU A 177 -10.37 6.17 -1.85
C LEU A 177 -10.94 7.18 -0.84
N PHE A 178 -10.36 8.37 -0.76
CA PHE A 178 -10.88 9.44 0.09
C PHE A 178 -12.12 10.11 -0.48
N GLU A 179 -12.21 10.31 -1.79
CA GLU A 179 -13.40 10.84 -2.46
C GLU A 179 -14.64 9.98 -2.19
N TYR A 180 -14.47 8.65 -2.21
CA TYR A 180 -15.56 7.70 -1.95
C TYR A 180 -15.61 7.21 -0.50
N GLU A 181 -14.89 7.88 0.42
CA GLU A 181 -14.89 7.61 1.87
C GLU A 181 -14.60 6.14 2.23
N LYS A 182 -13.71 5.49 1.47
CA LYS A 182 -13.40 4.07 1.68
C LYS A 182 -12.43 3.85 2.82
N LYS A 183 -12.66 2.76 3.54
CA LYS A 183 -11.62 2.15 4.39
C LYS A 183 -10.68 1.36 3.51
N PHE A 184 -9.39 1.34 3.86
CA PHE A 184 -8.41 0.67 3.01
C PHE A 184 -7.19 0.16 3.76
N ILE A 185 -6.54 -0.85 3.15
CA ILE A 185 -5.19 -1.33 3.46
C ILE A 185 -4.50 -1.51 2.11
N ILE A 186 -3.53 -0.66 1.80
CA ILE A 186 -2.87 -0.66 0.49
C ILE A 186 -1.36 -0.61 0.61
N ILE A 187 -0.68 -1.16 -0.37
CA ILE A 187 0.78 -1.12 -0.46
C ILE A 187 1.20 0.13 -1.25
N GLY A 188 2.28 0.75 -0.83
CA GLY A 188 2.86 1.88 -1.56
C GLY A 188 4.34 2.06 -1.28
N ASN A 189 4.98 2.89 -2.08
CA ASN A 189 6.37 3.25 -1.86
C ASN A 189 6.47 4.25 -0.69
N GLN A 190 7.43 4.05 0.21
CA GLN A 190 7.69 4.93 1.35
C GLN A 190 7.92 6.41 0.94
N ASN A 191 8.44 6.65 -0.27
CA ASN A 191 8.60 7.99 -0.79
C ASN A 191 7.27 8.74 -0.93
N ALA A 192 6.14 8.04 -1.04
CA ALA A 192 4.82 8.66 -1.10
C ALA A 192 4.52 9.54 0.13
N ILE A 193 5.13 9.24 1.28
CA ILE A 193 5.07 10.08 2.49
C ILE A 193 5.43 11.53 2.18
N THR A 194 6.34 11.75 1.22
CA THR A 194 6.84 13.10 0.87
C THR A 194 6.03 13.78 -0.22
N TYR A 195 4.92 13.18 -0.68
CA TYR A 195 4.06 13.80 -1.68
C TYR A 195 3.11 14.81 -1.04
N LYS A 196 2.90 15.92 -1.73
CA LYS A 196 2.03 17.02 -1.25
C LYS A 196 0.56 16.60 -1.09
N GLU A 197 0.13 15.56 -1.83
CA GLU A 197 -1.22 15.00 -1.77
C GLU A 197 -1.37 13.99 -0.61
N ILE A 198 -0.27 13.37 -0.17
CA ILE A 198 -0.26 12.28 0.82
C ILE A 198 0.10 12.79 2.22
N PHE A 199 1.11 13.65 2.32
CA PHE A 199 1.60 14.12 3.61
C PHE A 199 0.52 14.79 4.49
N PRO A 200 -0.38 15.65 3.95
CA PRO A 200 -1.47 16.23 4.74
C PRO A 200 -2.40 15.16 5.35
N LEU A 201 -2.64 14.04 4.65
CA LEU A 201 -3.47 12.96 5.15
C LEU A 201 -2.82 12.26 6.36
N LEU A 202 -1.49 12.10 6.33
CA LEU A 202 -0.72 11.55 7.46
C LEU A 202 -0.71 12.51 8.64
N LYS A 203 -0.45 13.80 8.37
CA LYS A 203 -0.45 14.86 9.38
C LYS A 203 -1.80 14.99 10.08
N ASP A 204 -2.88 15.00 9.32
CA ASP A 204 -4.24 15.17 9.82
C ASP A 204 -4.84 13.89 10.43
N ASN A 205 -4.02 12.85 10.58
CA ASN A 205 -4.45 11.55 11.10
C ASN A 205 -5.63 10.93 10.34
N LYS A 206 -5.70 11.15 9.02
CA LYS A 206 -6.67 10.53 8.12
C LYS A 206 -6.16 9.22 7.55
N MET A 207 -4.84 9.04 7.50
CA MET A 207 -4.14 7.85 7.04
C MET A 207 -2.86 7.67 7.86
N TRP A 208 -2.38 6.43 7.98
CA TRP A 208 -1.14 6.07 8.70
C TRP A 208 -0.49 4.83 8.11
N LEU A 209 0.70 4.48 8.63
CA LEU A 209 1.41 3.27 8.21
C LEU A 209 0.89 2.04 8.97
N GLY A 210 0.82 0.90 8.27
CA GLY A 210 0.56 -0.41 8.86
C GLY A 210 1.74 -0.97 9.64
N PHE A 211 1.74 -2.29 9.89
CA PHE A 211 2.82 -2.95 10.64
C PHE A 211 4.11 -3.06 9.82
N GLY A 212 4.00 -3.21 8.51
CA GLY A 212 5.14 -3.23 7.59
C GLY A 212 5.67 -4.62 7.25
N PHE A 213 6.65 -4.65 6.37
CA PHE A 213 7.28 -5.89 5.90
C PHE A 213 8.42 -6.32 6.82
N LYS A 214 8.52 -7.62 7.10
CA LYS A 214 9.62 -8.19 7.90
C LYS A 214 10.96 -7.91 7.22
N GLY A 215 11.88 -7.28 7.95
CA GLY A 215 13.19 -6.90 7.40
C GLY A 215 13.17 -5.62 6.53
N GLY A 216 12.06 -4.85 6.52
CA GLY A 216 11.98 -3.52 5.88
C GLY A 216 12.00 -3.55 4.36
N ALA A 217 11.73 -4.68 3.72
CA ALA A 217 11.62 -4.82 2.28
C ALA A 217 10.57 -5.86 1.90
N ALA A 218 9.80 -5.57 0.86
CA ALA A 218 8.87 -6.51 0.28
C ALA A 218 9.56 -7.41 -0.75
N HIS A 219 9.09 -8.64 -0.88
CA HIS A 219 9.48 -9.56 -1.93
C HIS A 219 8.27 -9.81 -2.83
N PHE A 220 8.42 -9.53 -4.12
CA PHE A 220 7.35 -9.67 -5.10
C PHE A 220 7.72 -10.69 -6.16
N ILE A 221 6.72 -11.36 -6.71
CA ILE A 221 6.87 -12.08 -7.97
C ILE A 221 6.58 -11.09 -9.09
N ASN A 222 7.46 -11.06 -10.09
CA ASN A 222 7.24 -10.31 -11.32
C ASN A 222 7.73 -11.13 -12.50
N LYS A 223 6.86 -11.43 -13.46
CA LYS A 223 7.14 -12.27 -14.61
C LYS A 223 8.08 -11.62 -15.64
N HIS A 224 8.25 -10.28 -15.57
CA HIS A 224 9.01 -9.50 -16.56
C HIS A 224 10.44 -9.19 -16.12
N TYR A 225 10.81 -9.43 -14.87
CA TYR A 225 12.12 -9.09 -14.33
C TYR A 225 12.75 -10.28 -13.62
N VAL A 226 13.80 -10.84 -14.23
CA VAL A 226 14.55 -11.99 -13.68
C VAL A 226 15.68 -11.55 -12.76
N ASP A 227 16.17 -10.31 -12.94
CA ASP A 227 17.32 -9.75 -12.20
C ASP A 227 16.98 -8.39 -11.60
N TYR A 228 16.62 -8.38 -10.34
CA TYR A 228 16.51 -7.18 -9.56
C TYR A 228 17.42 -7.27 -8.35
N ALA A 229 18.70 -7.03 -8.61
CA ALA A 229 19.70 -7.12 -7.56
C ALA A 229 19.85 -5.80 -6.80
N THR A 230 19.52 -5.81 -5.52
CA THR A 230 20.34 -5.12 -4.56
C THR A 230 20.66 -6.12 -3.46
N ALA A 231 21.93 -6.37 -3.32
CA ALA A 231 22.64 -7.12 -2.28
C ALA A 231 21.81 -7.88 -1.22
N GLY A 232 21.98 -9.18 -1.15
CA GLY A 232 22.05 -9.94 0.09
C GLY A 232 21.01 -11.01 0.32
N ASP A 233 19.74 -10.90 -0.06
CA ASP A 233 18.74 -11.95 0.17
C ASP A 233 17.86 -12.15 -1.07
N HIS A 234 18.40 -12.89 -2.03
CA HIS A 234 17.64 -13.36 -3.18
C HIS A 234 16.84 -14.61 -2.82
N ARG A 235 15.53 -14.46 -2.72
CA ARG A 235 14.65 -15.60 -2.83
C ARG A 235 14.50 -15.91 -4.33
N ALA A 236 14.78 -17.15 -4.74
CA ALA A 236 14.69 -17.56 -6.14
C ALA A 236 13.34 -17.18 -6.77
N GLY A 237 13.34 -16.51 -7.91
CA GLY A 237 12.14 -16.07 -8.63
C GLY A 237 11.44 -14.83 -8.04
N MET A 238 12.03 -14.14 -7.06
CA MET A 238 11.44 -12.98 -6.42
C MET A 238 12.30 -11.73 -6.57
N ILE A 239 11.62 -10.59 -6.62
CA ILE A 239 12.24 -9.28 -6.62
C ILE A 239 12.14 -8.68 -5.21
N ARG A 240 13.27 -8.25 -4.65
CA ARG A 240 13.30 -7.52 -3.40
C ARG A 240 13.19 -6.01 -3.66
N VAL A 241 12.13 -5.38 -3.15
CA VAL A 241 11.90 -3.94 -3.26
C VAL A 241 11.98 -3.32 -1.87
N SER A 242 12.96 -2.46 -1.66
CA SER A 242 13.12 -1.69 -0.42
C SER A 242 12.21 -0.46 -0.41
N GLY A 243 11.85 0.01 0.78
CA GLY A 243 11.03 1.21 0.92
C GLY A 243 9.57 1.01 0.52
N VAL A 244 9.07 -0.20 0.61
CA VAL A 244 7.64 -0.52 0.47
C VAL A 244 7.01 -0.57 1.85
N VAL A 245 5.85 0.05 2.00
CA VAL A 245 5.11 0.12 3.27
C VAL A 245 3.61 -0.08 3.03
N TRP A 246 2.91 -0.44 4.08
CA TRP A 246 1.46 -0.48 4.10
C TRP A 246 0.90 0.87 4.53
N PHE A 247 -0.13 1.34 3.83
CA PHE A 247 -0.91 2.51 4.18
C PHE A 247 -2.34 2.10 4.51
N THR A 248 -2.92 2.69 5.55
CA THR A 248 -4.27 2.35 5.99
C THR A 248 -4.95 3.53 6.69
N ASN A 249 -6.27 3.50 6.75
CA ASN A 249 -7.09 4.36 7.61
C ASN A 249 -7.96 3.53 8.57
N LEU A 250 -7.64 2.25 8.74
CA LEU A 250 -8.22 1.37 9.75
C LEU A 250 -7.40 1.43 11.04
N ASP A 251 -8.06 1.60 12.17
CA ASP A 251 -7.38 1.69 13.45
C ASP A 251 -6.67 0.40 13.84
N ILE A 252 -5.42 0.53 14.29
CA ILE A 252 -4.54 -0.57 14.68
C ILE A 252 -3.87 -0.30 16.02
N LYS A 253 -3.61 -1.37 16.79
CA LYS A 253 -3.00 -1.27 18.12
C LYS A 253 -1.67 -0.52 18.11
N LYS A 254 -0.81 -0.77 17.11
CA LYS A 254 0.51 -0.15 16.95
C LYS A 254 0.47 1.39 17.04
N ARG A 255 -0.61 2.00 16.55
CA ARG A 255 -0.78 3.46 16.53
C ARG A 255 -0.97 4.08 17.91
N HIS A 256 -1.36 3.27 18.89
CA HIS A 256 -1.61 3.68 20.28
C HIS A 256 -0.48 3.26 21.22
N GLU A 257 0.58 2.64 20.71
CA GLU A 257 1.73 2.25 21.49
C GLU A 257 2.59 3.48 21.81
N GLU A 258 2.87 3.69 23.09
CA GLU A 258 3.71 4.80 23.52
C GLU A 258 5.17 4.53 23.13
N LEU A 259 5.80 5.52 22.49
CA LEU A 259 7.23 5.48 22.21
C LEU A 259 8.00 5.83 23.47
N GLU A 260 8.74 4.87 24.02
CA GLU A 260 9.61 5.10 25.15
C GLU A 260 10.80 5.99 24.77
N LEU A 261 11.00 7.09 25.52
CA LEU A 261 12.03 8.09 25.27
C LEU A 261 13.06 8.05 26.41
N TYR A 262 14.32 7.82 26.05
CA TYR A 262 15.41 7.68 27.02
C TYR A 262 16.36 8.88 27.03
N LYS A 263 16.58 9.49 25.87
CA LYS A 263 17.53 10.61 25.71
C LYS A 263 17.04 11.87 26.42
N LYS A 264 17.97 12.69 26.85
CA LYS A 264 17.73 14.07 27.30
C LYS A 264 18.25 15.05 26.26
N TYR A 265 17.63 16.21 26.20
CA TYR A 265 18.07 17.26 25.32
C TYR A 265 19.42 17.81 25.75
N ASN A 266 20.33 17.97 24.78
CA ASN A 266 21.61 18.63 24.91
C ASN A 266 21.87 19.46 23.63
N PRO A 267 22.05 20.79 23.70
CA PRO A 267 22.28 21.63 22.53
C PRO A 267 23.44 21.19 21.63
N GLU A 268 24.47 20.57 22.21
CA GLU A 268 25.64 20.09 21.45
C GLU A 268 25.31 18.84 20.59
N GLU A 269 24.36 18.00 21.02
CA GLU A 269 23.97 16.78 20.32
C GLU A 269 22.84 17.01 19.32
N TYR A 270 22.03 18.05 19.50
CA TYR A 270 20.84 18.34 18.71
C TYR A 270 20.97 19.70 17.97
N PRO A 271 21.69 19.75 16.84
CA PRO A 271 21.89 21.00 16.11
C PRO A 271 20.55 21.53 15.57
N ARG A 272 20.42 22.87 15.50
CA ARG A 272 19.28 23.53 14.89
C ARG A 272 19.45 23.61 13.38
N TYR A 273 18.33 23.65 12.67
CA TYR A 273 18.34 23.94 11.25
C TYR A 273 18.65 25.42 11.01
N ASP A 274 19.42 25.69 9.94
CA ASP A 274 19.80 27.05 9.55
C ASP A 274 18.62 27.90 9.10
N ASN A 275 17.63 27.26 8.49
CA ASN A 275 16.51 27.93 7.80
C ASN A 275 15.12 27.52 8.35
N TYR A 276 15.08 26.82 9.46
CA TYR A 276 13.81 26.39 10.09
C TYR A 276 13.99 26.31 11.61
N ASN A 277 13.00 26.80 12.37
CA ASN A 277 13.10 26.87 13.82
C ASN A 277 12.79 25.53 14.51
N ALA A 278 13.61 24.52 14.26
CA ALA A 278 13.54 23.23 14.91
C ALA A 278 14.94 22.64 15.14
N ILE A 279 15.05 21.69 16.06
CA ILE A 279 16.26 20.89 16.23
C ILE A 279 16.21 19.67 15.28
N ASN A 280 17.39 19.16 14.90
CA ASN A 280 17.49 17.93 14.13
C ASN A 280 17.67 16.72 15.04
N VAL A 281 16.86 15.71 14.84
CA VAL A 281 16.98 14.41 15.48
C VAL A 281 17.32 13.36 14.41
N ASN A 282 18.47 12.73 14.53
CA ASN A 282 18.97 11.83 13.47
C ASN A 282 18.25 10.47 13.44
N LYS A 283 17.80 9.98 14.58
CA LYS A 283 17.11 8.67 14.71
C LYS A 283 15.88 8.83 15.61
N THR A 284 14.83 8.09 15.33
CA THR A 284 13.61 8.06 16.16
C THR A 284 13.92 7.72 17.63
N ALA A 285 14.87 6.83 17.90
CA ALA A 285 15.30 6.46 19.23
C ALA A 285 16.02 7.59 20.00
N ASP A 286 16.47 8.62 19.29
CA ASP A 286 17.19 9.75 19.90
C ASP A 286 16.24 10.94 20.21
N ILE A 287 14.93 10.80 20.07
CA ILE A 287 13.96 11.85 20.43
C ILE A 287 14.09 12.15 21.92
N PRO A 288 14.39 13.41 22.32
CA PRO A 288 14.60 13.74 23.72
C PRO A 288 13.28 13.80 24.51
N LYS A 289 13.30 13.23 25.73
CA LYS A 289 12.13 13.13 26.60
C LYS A 289 11.71 14.41 27.30
N ASP A 290 12.61 15.40 27.35
CA ASP A 290 12.47 16.66 28.05
C ASP A 290 12.45 17.87 27.11
N TYR A 291 12.25 17.66 25.80
CA TYR A 291 12.14 18.71 24.81
C TYR A 291 10.74 18.73 24.20
N TYR A 292 10.08 19.90 24.24
CA TYR A 292 8.66 20.06 23.85
C TYR A 292 8.47 21.04 22.68
N GLU A 293 9.57 21.55 22.11
CA GLU A 293 9.50 22.39 20.92
C GLU A 293 9.64 21.54 19.64
N GLU A 294 9.68 22.19 18.48
CA GLU A 294 9.71 21.52 17.19
C GLU A 294 11.02 20.75 16.94
N MET A 295 10.88 19.54 16.43
CA MET A 295 11.98 18.60 16.12
C MET A 295 11.79 18.02 14.73
N GLY A 296 12.83 18.07 13.89
CA GLY A 296 12.85 17.36 12.60
C GLY A 296 13.38 15.94 12.75
N VAL A 297 12.51 14.96 12.55
CA VAL A 297 12.81 13.52 12.65
C VAL A 297 12.83 12.85 11.27
N PRO A 298 13.50 11.70 11.09
CA PRO A 298 13.45 10.95 9.84
C PRO A 298 12.05 10.39 9.55
N ILE A 299 11.73 10.13 8.27
CA ILE A 299 10.42 9.57 7.85
C ILE A 299 10.09 8.23 8.53
N THR A 300 11.10 7.47 8.95
CA THR A 300 10.93 6.23 9.71
C THR A 300 10.27 6.43 11.08
N PHE A 301 10.15 7.66 11.57
CA PHE A 301 9.39 7.99 12.76
C PHE A 301 7.91 7.59 12.61
N LEU A 302 7.31 7.71 11.42
CA LEU A 302 5.91 7.36 11.20
C LEU A 302 5.59 5.91 11.55
N ASP A 303 6.57 5.04 11.52
CA ASP A 303 6.43 3.64 11.94
C ASP A 303 6.19 3.48 13.45
N LYS A 304 6.52 4.50 14.23
CA LYS A 304 6.37 4.58 15.70
C LYS A 304 5.47 5.75 16.12
N TYR A 305 4.79 6.36 15.16
CA TYR A 305 3.99 7.55 15.44
C TYR A 305 2.73 7.20 16.24
N ASN A 306 2.65 7.79 17.43
CA ASN A 306 1.45 7.81 18.24
C ASN A 306 0.89 9.25 18.29
N PRO A 307 -0.33 9.51 17.78
CA PRO A 307 -0.93 10.85 17.73
C PRO A 307 -1.29 11.42 19.11
N ASP A 308 -1.40 10.58 20.14
CA ASP A 308 -1.62 11.03 21.51
C ASP A 308 -0.34 11.54 22.17
N GLN A 309 0.83 11.05 21.70
CA GLN A 309 2.14 11.43 22.22
C GLN A 309 2.79 12.55 21.42
N PHE A 310 2.56 12.61 20.12
CA PHE A 310 3.18 13.59 19.22
C PHE A 310 2.15 14.26 18.30
N GLU A 311 2.51 15.45 17.85
CA GLU A 311 1.82 16.16 16.79
C GLU A 311 2.77 16.33 15.60
N ILE A 312 2.29 16.06 14.38
CA ILE A 312 3.03 16.36 13.15
C ILE A 312 2.72 17.79 12.75
N ILE A 313 3.75 18.62 12.64
CA ILE A 313 3.64 20.05 12.30
C ILE A 313 3.80 20.26 10.80
N ASP A 314 4.90 19.73 10.21
CA ASP A 314 5.26 19.95 8.81
C ASP A 314 6.15 18.81 8.28
N GLY A 315 6.39 18.82 6.97
CA GLY A 315 7.41 18.05 6.28
C GLY A 315 8.39 18.98 5.57
N ILE A 316 9.65 18.95 5.98
CA ILE A 316 10.66 19.86 5.48
C ILE A 316 11.77 19.14 4.71
N GLY A 317 12.14 19.72 3.60
CA GLY A 317 13.27 19.31 2.75
C GLY A 317 13.78 20.52 2.02
N ARG A 318 13.72 20.48 0.70
CA ARG A 318 13.97 21.67 -0.13
C ARG A 318 12.94 22.78 0.13
N TYR A 319 11.71 22.38 0.47
CA TYR A 319 10.58 23.25 0.79
C TYR A 319 9.80 22.65 1.96
N SER A 320 8.92 23.44 2.59
CA SER A 320 7.81 22.90 3.37
C SER A 320 6.81 22.24 2.43
N ILE A 321 6.26 21.11 2.82
CA ILE A 321 5.17 20.47 2.06
C ILE A 321 3.88 21.29 2.18
N LEU A 322 3.65 21.88 3.35
CA LEU A 322 2.39 22.58 3.66
C LEU A 322 2.41 24.03 3.16
N ASP A 323 3.56 24.67 3.14
CA ASP A 323 3.71 26.08 2.71
C ASP A 323 4.63 26.21 1.51
N ASN A 324 4.07 26.00 0.31
CA ASN A 324 4.81 26.07 -0.94
C ASN A 324 5.11 27.48 -1.44
N GLU A 325 4.44 28.54 -0.93
CA GLU A 325 4.58 29.88 -1.49
C GLU A 325 5.65 30.73 -0.80
N ASN A 326 5.72 30.68 0.53
CA ASN A 326 6.66 31.50 1.29
C ASN A 326 8.10 30.95 1.25
N THR A 327 8.26 29.63 1.18
CA THR A 327 9.56 28.97 1.15
C THR A 327 10.22 28.96 -0.23
N LYS A 328 9.45 29.02 -1.33
CA LYS A 328 10.00 29.16 -2.69
C LYS A 328 10.77 30.46 -2.90
N LYS A 329 10.40 31.54 -2.20
CA LYS A 329 11.08 32.84 -2.28
C LYS A 329 12.44 32.85 -1.60
N ALA A 330 12.72 31.95 -0.65
CA ALA A 330 13.98 31.91 0.09
C ALA A 330 15.13 31.18 -0.64
N GLY A 331 14.81 30.32 -1.64
CA GLY A 331 15.82 29.59 -2.43
C GLY A 331 16.71 28.63 -1.65
N LYS A 332 16.44 28.43 -0.35
CA LYS A 332 17.27 27.67 0.59
C LYS A 332 16.53 26.43 1.08
N TYR A 333 17.27 25.33 1.24
CA TYR A 333 16.73 24.15 1.90
C TYR A 333 16.34 24.45 3.35
N LEU A 334 15.15 24.02 3.78
CA LEU A 334 14.70 24.17 5.16
C LEU A 334 15.42 23.21 6.10
N SER A 335 15.66 21.96 5.65
CA SER A 335 16.41 20.96 6.39
C SER A 335 17.92 21.11 6.23
N MET A 336 18.48 22.32 6.42
CA MET A 336 19.90 22.61 6.29
C MET A 336 20.54 22.77 7.66
N ILE A 337 21.75 22.23 7.86
CA ILE A 337 22.55 22.37 9.07
C ILE A 337 24.00 22.66 8.65
N ASP A 338 24.59 23.75 9.16
CA ASP A 338 25.93 24.20 8.86
C ASP A 338 26.18 24.30 7.32
N GLY A 339 25.22 24.85 6.60
CA GLY A 339 25.27 24.99 5.15
C GLY A 339 25.10 23.69 4.36
N LYS A 340 24.84 22.56 5.02
CA LYS A 340 24.66 21.25 4.36
C LYS A 340 23.21 20.78 4.43
N ALA A 341 22.64 20.50 3.26
CA ALA A 341 21.27 19.97 3.17
C ALA A 341 21.18 18.56 3.79
N LYS A 342 20.17 18.35 4.59
CA LYS A 342 19.76 17.03 5.11
C LYS A 342 18.68 16.43 4.22
N PHE A 343 18.41 15.14 4.40
CA PHE A 343 17.25 14.48 3.81
C PHE A 343 15.95 15.11 4.33
N PHE A 344 14.85 14.79 3.64
CA PHE A 344 13.52 15.15 4.11
C PHE A 344 13.31 14.76 5.59
N ARG A 345 12.67 15.64 6.35
CA ARG A 345 12.35 15.46 7.76
C ARG A 345 10.89 15.76 8.01
N ILE A 346 10.30 14.99 8.92
CA ILE A 346 9.00 15.30 9.50
C ILE A 346 9.23 16.17 10.72
N VAL A 347 8.63 17.32 10.76
CA VAL A 347 8.67 18.19 11.94
C VAL A 347 7.55 17.74 12.88
N ILE A 348 7.96 17.40 14.10
CA ILE A 348 7.05 16.96 15.15
C ILE A 348 7.18 17.83 16.37
N LYS A 349 6.14 17.80 17.20
CA LYS A 349 6.13 18.36 18.54
C LYS A 349 5.59 17.32 19.50
N ARG A 350 6.23 17.19 20.67
CA ARG A 350 5.72 16.31 21.72
C ARG A 350 4.52 16.97 22.39
N ARG A 351 3.45 16.21 22.64
CA ARG A 351 2.31 16.63 23.45
C ARG A 351 2.70 16.60 24.94
N LYS A 352 2.14 17.54 25.71
CA LYS A 352 2.38 17.64 27.17
C LYS A 352 1.47 16.68 27.93
#